data_81905554d652886c55b3bb06f292db61
#
_entry.id   81905554d652886c55b3bb06f292db61
#
_cell.length_a   1.000
_cell.length_b   1.000
_cell.length_c   1.000
_cell.angle_alpha   90.00
_cell.angle_beta   90.00
_cell.angle_gamma   90.00
#
_symmetry.space_group_name_H-M   'P 1'
#
loop_
_entity.id
_entity.type
_entity.pdbx_description
1 polymer ?
#
loop_
_entity_poly.entity_id
_entity_poly.type
_entity_poly.pdbx_seq_one_letter_code
_entity_poly.pdbx_strand_id
1 'polypeptide(L)' 'MFVGIDVSKDRLDVHLRPSGEAFAVARDGPGLEALAARLSAAAPALVVLEATGGFEQTVAAALAAAALPLAVVNPA' A
#
# COMPACT_ATOMS: atom_id res chain seq x y z
N MET A 1 0.29 11.80 8.29
CA MET A 1 -0.56 10.61 8.11
C MET A 1 0.30 9.40 7.77
N PHE A 2 -0.09 8.25 8.27
CA PHE A 2 0.58 6.99 8.00
C PHE A 2 -0.40 6.03 7.33
N VAL A 3 0.13 5.15 6.46
CA VAL A 3 -0.67 4.18 5.74
C VAL A 3 -0.12 2.78 6.02
N GLY A 4 -0.99 1.85 6.39
CA GLY A 4 -0.66 0.44 6.53
C GLY A 4 -1.38 -0.37 5.45
N ILE A 5 -0.66 -1.29 4.81
CA ILE A 5 -1.23 -2.13 3.75
C ILE A 5 -0.93 -3.60 4.04
N ASP A 6 -2.01 -4.38 4.19
CA ASP A 6 -1.93 -5.83 4.24
C ASP A 6 -2.04 -6.37 2.83
N VAL A 7 -1.01 -7.07 2.37
CA VAL A 7 -0.95 -7.59 1.01
C VAL A 7 -1.35 -9.07 1.02
N SER A 8 -2.28 -9.43 0.14
CA SER A 8 -2.62 -10.81 -0.14
C SER A 8 -2.55 -11.05 -1.66
N LYS A 9 -2.79 -12.27 -2.08
CA LYS A 9 -2.64 -12.66 -3.48
C LYS A 9 -3.45 -11.79 -4.44
N ASP A 10 -4.71 -11.51 -4.10
CA ASP A 10 -5.64 -10.83 -5.01
C ASP A 10 -6.07 -9.46 -4.53
N ARG A 11 -5.70 -9.07 -3.31
CA ARG A 11 -6.28 -7.90 -2.66
C ARG A 11 -5.29 -7.21 -1.74
N LEU A 12 -5.44 -5.90 -1.64
CA LEU A 12 -4.73 -5.04 -0.69
C LEU A 12 -5.74 -4.44 0.27
N ASP A 13 -5.54 -4.63 1.57
CA ASP A 13 -6.34 -3.97 2.60
C ASP A 13 -5.56 -2.78 3.13
N VAL A 14 -6.11 -1.59 2.96
CA VAL A 14 -5.43 -0.32 3.23
C VAL A 14 -6.05 0.36 4.44
N HIS A 15 -5.21 0.81 5.36
CA HIS A 15 -5.63 1.49 6.57
C HIS A 15 -4.91 2.83 6.68
N LEU A 16 -5.66 3.89 6.91
CA LEU A 16 -5.12 5.25 7.08
C LEU A 16 -5.15 5.66 8.54
N ARG A 17 -4.07 6.26 9.01
CA ARG A 17 -3.96 6.75 10.38
C ARG A 17 -3.56 8.22 10.39
N PRO A 18 -4.11 9.06 11.25
CA PRO A 18 -4.97 8.74 12.40
C PRO A 18 -6.47 8.63 12.10
N SER A 19 -6.91 8.87 10.86
CA SER A 19 -8.34 8.92 10.54
C SER A 19 -9.09 7.62 10.84
N GLY A 20 -8.40 6.47 10.72
CA GLY A 20 -9.03 5.17 10.85
C GLY A 20 -9.76 4.70 9.61
N GLU A 21 -9.69 5.46 8.52
CA GLU A 21 -10.30 5.06 7.25
C GLU A 21 -9.67 3.77 6.75
N ALA A 22 -10.50 2.84 6.24
CA ALA A 22 -10.03 1.58 5.69
C ALA A 22 -10.76 1.30 4.39
N PHE A 23 -10.02 0.76 3.42
CA PHE A 23 -10.58 0.35 2.14
C PHE A 23 -9.74 -0.75 1.53
N ALA A 24 -10.26 -1.40 0.49
CA ALA A 24 -9.55 -2.45 -0.21
C ALA A 24 -9.47 -2.12 -1.69
N VAL A 25 -8.37 -2.56 -2.34
CA VAL A 25 -8.22 -2.49 -3.79
C VAL A 25 -7.73 -3.86 -4.29
N ALA A 26 -7.98 -4.15 -5.55
CA ALA A 26 -7.46 -5.36 -6.17
C ALA A 26 -5.94 -5.25 -6.35
N ARG A 27 -5.23 -6.36 -6.19
CA ARG A 27 -3.79 -6.41 -6.45
C ARG A 27 -3.56 -6.71 -7.93
N ASP A 28 -3.91 -5.77 -8.78
CA ASP A 28 -3.73 -5.82 -10.23
C ASP A 28 -3.28 -4.45 -10.74
N GLY A 29 -3.04 -4.33 -12.02
CA GLY A 29 -2.59 -3.07 -12.64
C GLY A 29 -3.50 -1.89 -12.31
N PRO A 30 -4.81 -1.96 -12.62
CA PRO A 30 -5.72 -0.87 -12.32
C PRO A 30 -5.83 -0.55 -10.82
N GLY A 31 -5.86 -1.57 -9.97
CA GLY A 31 -5.93 -1.38 -8.52
C GLY A 31 -4.71 -0.69 -7.96
N LEU A 32 -3.51 -1.09 -8.39
CA LEU A 32 -2.25 -0.47 -7.97
C LEU A 32 -2.16 0.98 -8.46
N GLU A 33 -2.59 1.24 -9.69
CA GLU A 33 -2.60 2.58 -10.25
C GLU A 33 -3.53 3.52 -9.48
N ALA A 34 -4.74 3.05 -9.18
CA ALA A 34 -5.70 3.81 -8.39
C ALA A 34 -5.17 4.08 -6.98
N LEU A 35 -4.56 3.07 -6.34
CA LEU A 35 -3.98 3.21 -5.02
C LEU A 35 -2.84 4.24 -5.01
N ALA A 36 -1.92 4.15 -5.97
CA ALA A 36 -0.81 5.08 -6.07
C ALA A 36 -1.30 6.52 -6.22
N ALA A 37 -2.30 6.75 -7.08
CA ALA A 37 -2.89 8.07 -7.26
C ALA A 37 -3.53 8.59 -5.97
N ARG A 38 -4.29 7.76 -5.29
CA ARG A 38 -4.95 8.13 -4.04
C ARG A 38 -3.95 8.47 -2.93
N LEU A 39 -2.92 7.66 -2.77
CA LEU A 39 -1.91 7.88 -1.74
C LEU A 39 -1.02 9.08 -2.09
N SER A 40 -0.71 9.30 -3.36
CA SER A 40 0.04 10.49 -3.78
C SER A 40 -0.72 11.77 -3.44
N ALA A 41 -2.02 11.79 -3.66
CA ALA A 41 -2.87 12.93 -3.31
C ALA A 41 -2.92 13.17 -1.80
N ALA A 42 -2.87 12.10 -1.01
CA ALA A 42 -2.90 12.18 0.46
C ALA A 42 -1.55 12.59 1.05
N ALA A 43 -0.45 12.39 0.32
CA ALA A 43 0.91 12.73 0.74
C ALA A 43 1.27 12.19 2.13
N PRO A 44 1.22 10.87 2.34
CA PRO A 44 1.51 10.29 3.65
C PRO A 44 2.97 10.46 4.06
N ALA A 45 3.22 10.47 5.37
CA ALA A 45 4.59 10.50 5.89
C ALA A 45 5.30 9.16 5.67
N LEU A 46 4.56 8.06 5.69
CA LEU A 46 5.11 6.72 5.49
C LEU A 46 4.00 5.76 5.09
N VAL A 47 4.32 4.84 4.18
CA VAL A 47 3.47 3.71 3.80
C VAL A 47 4.18 2.43 4.23
N VAL A 48 3.53 1.62 5.08
CA VAL A 48 4.08 0.36 5.57
C VAL A 48 3.38 -0.80 4.88
N LEU A 49 4.15 -1.64 4.21
CA LEU A 49 3.66 -2.87 3.58
C LEU A 49 4.04 -4.06 4.46
N GLU A 50 3.06 -4.91 4.77
CA GLU A 50 3.35 -6.21 5.39
C GLU A 50 3.62 -7.22 4.29
N ALA A 51 4.85 -7.77 4.28
CA ALA A 51 5.27 -8.73 3.29
C ALA A 51 4.56 -10.07 3.49
N THR A 52 4.00 -10.63 2.42
CA THR A 52 3.28 -11.90 2.46
C THR A 52 3.62 -12.72 1.22
N GLY A 53 4.55 -13.67 1.36
CA GLY A 53 4.85 -14.66 0.33
C GLY A 53 5.33 -14.09 -1.01
N GLY A 54 5.92 -12.91 -1.03
CA GLY A 54 6.43 -12.29 -2.24
C GLY A 54 5.42 -11.43 -3.01
N PHE A 55 4.15 -11.45 -2.64
CA PHE A 55 3.12 -10.65 -3.31
C PHE A 55 3.30 -9.15 -3.12
N GLU A 56 4.07 -8.74 -2.12
CA GLU A 56 4.35 -7.33 -1.84
C GLU A 56 5.27 -6.68 -2.86
N GLN A 57 6.02 -7.45 -3.66
CA GLN A 57 7.03 -6.89 -4.57
C GLN A 57 6.41 -6.00 -5.64
N THR A 58 5.32 -6.42 -6.27
CA THR A 58 4.64 -5.62 -7.29
C THR A 58 4.04 -4.35 -6.69
N VAL A 59 3.53 -4.44 -5.47
CA VAL A 59 2.96 -3.30 -4.74
C VAL A 59 4.07 -2.29 -4.41
N ALA A 60 5.17 -2.77 -3.83
CA ALA A 60 6.31 -1.92 -3.49
C ALA A 60 6.85 -1.20 -4.72
N ALA A 61 6.99 -1.92 -5.85
CA ALA A 61 7.47 -1.32 -7.09
C ALA A 61 6.55 -0.21 -7.59
N ALA A 62 5.23 -0.46 -7.58
CA ALA A 62 4.24 0.53 -8.03
C ALA A 62 4.24 1.79 -7.16
N LEU A 63 4.30 1.63 -5.84
CA LEU A 63 4.29 2.76 -4.92
C LEU A 63 5.63 3.51 -4.92
N ALA A 64 6.74 2.81 -5.08
CA ALA A 64 8.05 3.44 -5.23
C ALA A 64 8.13 4.26 -6.53
N ALA A 65 7.56 3.77 -7.61
CA ALA A 65 7.48 4.50 -8.88
C ALA A 65 6.69 5.80 -8.73
N ALA A 66 5.74 5.85 -7.81
CA ALA A 66 4.98 7.05 -7.47
C ALA A 66 5.70 7.94 -6.46
N ALA A 67 6.95 7.64 -6.11
CA ALA A 67 7.79 8.38 -5.16
C ALA A 67 7.20 8.45 -3.75
N LEU A 68 6.44 7.43 -3.34
CA LEU A 68 5.88 7.35 -2.01
C LEU A 68 6.92 6.80 -1.01
N PRO A 69 6.97 7.32 0.23
CA PRO A 69 7.87 6.78 1.25
C PRO A 69 7.38 5.41 1.72
N LEU A 70 8.21 4.38 1.58
CA LEU A 70 7.85 3.00 1.85
C LEU A 70 8.72 2.35 2.91
N ALA A 71 8.11 1.48 3.70
CA ALA A 71 8.80 0.49 4.51
C ALA A 71 8.12 -0.86 4.31
N VAL A 72 8.89 -1.89 4.04
CA VAL A 72 8.37 -3.26 3.93
C VAL A 72 8.79 -4.01 5.19
N VAL A 73 7.81 -4.55 5.90
CA VAL A 73 8.05 -5.27 7.15
C VAL A 73 7.55 -6.70 7.03
N ASN A 74 8.24 -7.61 7.69
CA ASN A 74 7.77 -9.00 7.78
C ASN A 74 6.90 -9.13 9.01
N PRO A 75 5.69 -9.69 8.88
CA PRO A 75 4.88 -10.00 10.05
C PRO A 75 5.60 -11.07 10.89
N ALA A 76 5.53 -10.90 12.17
CA ALA A 76 6.16 -11.82 13.11
C ALA A 76 5.50 -13.20 13.12
#